data_d69d0b83a6e1b412e91962bd4732adbb
#
_entry.id   d69d0b83a6e1b412e91962bd4732adbb
#
_cell.length_a   1.000
_cell.length_b   1.000
_cell.length_c   1.000
_cell.angle_alpha   90.00
_cell.angle_beta   90.00
_cell.angle_gamma   90.00
#
_symmetry.space_group_name_H-M   'P 1'
#
loop_
_entity.id
_entity.type
_entity.pdbx_description
1 polymer ?
#
loop_
_entity_poly.entity_id
_entity_poly.type
_entity_poly.pdbx_seq_one_letter_code
_entity_poly.pdbx_strand_id
1 'polypeptide(L)'
;MHLIHKILVSLLFAAIALLPLQAQEKQEMNKKSNMKELRVKKVSAANVPVQAIPALLDQEKVDFQPINIVNWEAFPYCPSVEFRIAHTDDAILLHYKVKEASVRAVAGADNGPVWEDACVEFFSVPAGDGVYYNLECNCAGNILIGAGAERKGRQRATQEVLDKVQRWSSLGREPFEERVGECAWEVALIVPYEVFFLHNLTSLDGKTITANFYKCGDKLQNRHYLSWNPIDLEKPAFHCPQFFGTLIFE
;
A
#
# COMPACT_ATOMS: atom_id res chain seq x y z
N MET A 1 11.68 46.52 42.21
CA MET A 1 12.43 46.23 40.99
C MET A 1 12.74 44.72 40.78
N HIS A 2 13.08 43.94 41.81
CA HIS A 2 13.45 42.51 41.63
C HIS A 2 12.30 41.56 41.24
N LEU A 3 11.06 41.87 41.57
CA LEU A 3 9.90 41.01 41.29
C LEU A 3 9.47 41.09 39.80
N ILE A 4 9.52 42.29 39.23
CA ILE A 4 9.14 42.53 37.81
C ILE A 4 10.14 41.85 36.86
N HIS A 5 11.42 41.82 37.21
CA HIS A 5 12.47 41.18 36.40
C HIS A 5 12.31 39.66 36.34
N LYS A 6 11.88 39.00 37.45
CA LYS A 6 11.62 37.53 37.45
C LYS A 6 10.41 37.14 36.63
N ILE A 7 9.36 37.97 36.58
CA ILE A 7 8.15 37.72 35.79
C ILE A 7 8.44 37.87 34.30
N LEU A 8 9.21 38.87 33.89
CA LEU A 8 9.60 39.07 32.47
C LEU A 8 10.50 37.95 31.95
N VAL A 9 11.44 37.45 32.75
CA VAL A 9 12.33 36.36 32.37
C VAL A 9 11.56 35.03 32.23
N SER A 10 10.59 34.73 33.13
CA SER A 10 9.77 33.54 33.05
C SER A 10 8.81 33.54 31.84
N LEU A 11 8.28 34.72 31.46
CA LEU A 11 7.46 34.85 30.23
C LEU A 11 8.28 34.69 28.96
N LEU A 12 9.57 35.14 28.94
CA LEU A 12 10.45 34.99 27.80
C LEU A 12 10.86 33.53 27.60
N PHE A 13 11.12 32.75 28.67
CA PHE A 13 11.41 31.32 28.58
C PHE A 13 10.19 30.50 28.14
N ALA A 14 8.97 30.87 28.59
CA ALA A 14 7.75 30.22 28.11
C ALA A 14 7.47 30.46 26.62
N ALA A 15 7.77 31.67 26.11
CA ALA A 15 7.61 31.99 24.68
C ALA A 15 8.62 31.24 23.79
N ILE A 16 9.86 31.05 24.29
CA ILE A 16 10.89 30.29 23.54
C ILE A 16 10.60 28.78 23.49
N ALA A 17 9.92 28.21 24.50
CA ALA A 17 9.53 26.81 24.52
C ALA A 17 8.30 26.49 23.63
N LEU A 18 7.44 27.49 23.37
CA LEU A 18 6.24 27.33 22.54
C LEU A 18 6.54 27.37 21.03
N LEU A 19 7.58 28.06 20.60
CA LEU A 19 7.96 28.18 19.18
C LEU A 19 8.28 26.83 18.51
N PRO A 20 9.07 25.93 19.12
CA PRO A 20 9.34 24.63 18.51
C PRO A 20 8.11 23.73 18.47
N LEU A 21 7.22 23.81 19.46
CA LEU A 21 5.98 23.03 19.50
C LEU A 21 5.02 23.45 18.38
N GLN A 22 4.82 24.76 18.17
CA GLN A 22 4.01 25.30 17.08
C GLN A 22 4.59 24.97 15.70
N ALA A 23 5.91 24.92 15.57
CA ALA A 23 6.57 24.52 14.33
C ALA A 23 6.36 23.03 14.03
N GLN A 24 6.41 22.18 15.05
CA GLN A 24 6.11 20.74 14.93
C GLN A 24 4.63 20.50 14.59
N GLU A 25 3.70 21.16 15.27
CA GLU A 25 2.26 21.08 14.96
C GLU A 25 1.95 21.54 13.52
N LYS A 26 2.62 22.59 13.06
CA LYS A 26 2.46 23.08 11.69
C LYS A 26 3.06 22.13 10.65
N GLN A 27 4.17 21.44 10.96
CA GLN A 27 4.74 20.40 10.14
C GLN A 27 3.84 19.16 10.09
N GLU A 28 3.29 18.72 11.20
CA GLU A 28 2.32 17.62 11.25
C GLU A 28 1.03 17.95 10.51
N MET A 29 0.51 19.17 10.65
CA MET A 29 -0.66 19.64 9.90
C MET A 29 -0.38 19.70 8.39
N ASN A 30 0.77 20.20 7.95
CA ASN A 30 1.17 20.20 6.55
C ASN A 30 1.38 18.77 6.01
N LYS A 31 1.91 17.86 6.82
CA LYS A 31 2.08 16.46 6.48
C LYS A 31 0.73 15.75 6.29
N LYS A 32 -0.23 16.02 7.16
CA LYS A 32 -1.61 15.51 7.05
C LYS A 32 -2.36 16.10 5.84
N SER A 33 -2.13 17.36 5.49
CA SER A 33 -2.80 18.02 4.35
C SER A 33 -2.35 17.49 2.98
N ASN A 34 -1.20 16.81 2.90
CA ASN A 34 -0.66 16.23 1.67
C ASN A 34 -0.96 14.73 1.50
N MET A 35 -1.61 14.10 2.48
CA MET A 35 -1.98 12.68 2.36
C MET A 35 -3.20 12.51 1.45
N LYS A 36 -3.09 11.56 0.52
CA LYS A 36 -4.20 11.23 -0.39
C LYS A 36 -5.33 10.55 0.37
N GLU A 37 -6.54 10.83 -0.08
CA GLU A 37 -7.77 10.18 0.36
C GLU A 37 -8.46 9.53 -0.83
N LEU A 38 -8.97 8.32 -0.66
CA LEU A 38 -9.69 7.59 -1.69
C LEU A 38 -10.96 6.96 -1.09
N ARG A 39 -12.11 7.22 -1.73
CA ARG A 39 -13.35 6.52 -1.44
C ARG A 39 -13.34 5.17 -2.12
N VAL A 40 -13.63 4.12 -1.34
CA VAL A 40 -13.68 2.75 -1.80
C VAL A 40 -15.13 2.33 -1.95
N LYS A 41 -15.54 2.20 -3.20
CA LYS A 41 -16.92 1.87 -3.56
C LYS A 41 -17.29 0.47 -3.11
N LYS A 42 -18.48 0.30 -2.53
CA LYS A 42 -19.09 -1.01 -2.30
C LYS A 42 -19.71 -1.53 -3.59
N VAL A 43 -19.40 -2.78 -3.94
CA VAL A 43 -19.92 -3.46 -5.13
C VAL A 43 -20.43 -4.85 -4.80
N SER A 44 -21.32 -5.39 -5.64
CA SER A 44 -21.75 -6.78 -5.51
C SER A 44 -20.90 -7.67 -6.42
N ALA A 45 -20.17 -8.62 -5.82
CA ALA A 45 -19.32 -9.56 -6.53
C ALA A 45 -19.65 -11.02 -6.18
N ALA A 46 -20.89 -11.30 -5.79
CA ALA A 46 -21.32 -12.65 -5.46
C ALA A 46 -21.08 -13.61 -6.63
N ASN A 47 -20.28 -14.66 -6.40
CA ASN A 47 -19.92 -15.68 -7.41
C ASN A 47 -19.17 -15.14 -8.64
N VAL A 48 -18.58 -13.95 -8.59
CA VAL A 48 -17.75 -13.43 -9.67
C VAL A 48 -16.36 -14.08 -9.58
N PRO A 49 -15.90 -14.80 -10.62
CA PRO A 49 -14.56 -15.38 -10.61
C PRO A 49 -13.51 -14.28 -10.70
N VAL A 50 -12.35 -14.48 -10.08
CA VAL A 50 -11.31 -13.45 -9.95
C VAL A 50 -10.84 -12.87 -11.29
N GLN A 51 -10.80 -13.66 -12.35
CA GLN A 51 -10.44 -13.19 -13.70
C GLN A 51 -11.49 -12.23 -14.32
N ALA A 52 -12.69 -12.18 -13.79
CA ALA A 52 -13.75 -11.27 -14.23
C ALA A 52 -13.79 -9.96 -13.40
N ILE A 53 -12.99 -9.84 -12.34
CA ILE A 53 -12.91 -8.63 -11.51
C ILE A 53 -12.57 -7.38 -12.33
N PRO A 54 -11.61 -7.39 -13.28
CA PRO A 54 -11.38 -6.22 -14.14
C PRO A 54 -12.65 -5.74 -14.85
N ALA A 55 -13.41 -6.64 -15.46
CA ALA A 55 -14.65 -6.30 -16.18
C ALA A 55 -15.76 -5.81 -15.22
N LEU A 56 -15.88 -6.41 -14.04
CA LEU A 56 -16.81 -5.96 -13.01
C LEU A 56 -16.51 -4.51 -12.59
N LEU A 57 -15.24 -4.21 -12.31
CA LEU A 57 -14.83 -2.88 -11.88
C LEU A 57 -14.98 -1.83 -12.99
N ASP A 58 -14.90 -2.23 -14.28
CA ASP A 58 -15.27 -1.37 -15.42
C ASP A 58 -16.76 -1.08 -15.44
N GLN A 59 -17.60 -2.10 -15.30
CA GLN A 59 -19.06 -1.98 -15.25
C GLN A 59 -19.51 -1.10 -14.08
N GLU A 60 -18.89 -1.26 -12.93
CA GLU A 60 -19.13 -0.50 -11.71
C GLU A 60 -18.51 0.91 -11.73
N LYS A 61 -17.77 1.26 -12.79
CA LYS A 61 -17.10 2.56 -12.97
C LYS A 61 -16.18 2.91 -11.80
N VAL A 62 -15.39 1.93 -11.35
CA VAL A 62 -14.36 2.15 -10.34
C VAL A 62 -13.12 2.72 -11.02
N ASP A 63 -12.75 3.95 -10.67
CA ASP A 63 -11.67 4.70 -11.30
C ASP A 63 -10.29 4.17 -10.92
N PHE A 64 -9.36 4.19 -11.87
CA PHE A 64 -7.96 3.92 -11.62
C PHE A 64 -7.27 5.08 -10.90
N GLN A 65 -6.35 4.72 -10.01
CA GLN A 65 -5.48 5.63 -9.28
C GLN A 65 -4.02 5.35 -9.69
N PRO A 66 -3.22 6.37 -10.01
CA PRO A 66 -1.82 6.16 -10.41
C PRO A 66 -0.92 5.88 -9.20
N ILE A 67 0.00 4.92 -9.36
CA ILE A 67 1.16 4.72 -8.48
C ILE A 67 2.38 5.30 -9.22
N ASN A 68 2.64 6.58 -9.05
CA ASN A 68 3.60 7.31 -9.87
C ASN A 68 4.53 8.25 -9.08
N ILE A 69 4.55 8.15 -7.75
CA ILE A 69 5.41 8.99 -6.95
C ILE A 69 6.78 8.33 -6.83
N VAL A 70 7.78 8.98 -7.42
CA VAL A 70 9.21 8.66 -7.26
C VAL A 70 9.71 9.36 -6.01
N ASN A 71 9.83 8.61 -4.90
CA ASN A 71 10.25 9.19 -3.62
C ASN A 71 11.79 9.34 -3.51
N TRP A 72 12.56 8.63 -4.32
CA TRP A 72 14.02 8.56 -4.20
C TRP A 72 14.69 8.79 -5.55
N GLU A 73 15.40 9.90 -5.70
CA GLU A 73 16.09 10.29 -6.94
C GLU A 73 17.12 9.26 -7.43
N ALA A 74 17.65 8.44 -6.54
CA ALA A 74 18.56 7.35 -6.90
C ALA A 74 17.88 6.23 -7.72
N PHE A 75 16.54 6.19 -7.76
CA PHE A 75 15.72 5.21 -8.48
C PHE A 75 14.67 5.92 -9.34
N PRO A 76 15.09 6.65 -10.39
CA PRO A 76 14.23 7.58 -11.12
C PRO A 76 13.28 6.89 -12.11
N TYR A 77 13.43 5.59 -12.36
CA TYR A 77 12.57 4.88 -13.30
C TYR A 77 11.13 4.82 -12.79
N CYS A 78 10.21 5.33 -13.60
CA CYS A 78 8.80 5.43 -13.28
C CYS A 78 7.97 4.75 -14.39
N PRO A 79 7.69 3.43 -14.29
CA PRO A 79 6.76 2.75 -15.18
C PRO A 79 5.34 3.30 -15.04
N SER A 80 4.49 3.02 -16.02
CA SER A 80 3.06 3.30 -15.91
C SER A 80 2.42 2.25 -15.02
N VAL A 81 1.91 2.66 -13.87
CA VAL A 81 1.29 1.79 -12.88
C VAL A 81 0.01 2.42 -12.36
N GLU A 82 -1.07 1.68 -12.42
CA GLU A 82 -2.38 2.10 -11.93
C GLU A 82 -2.99 0.96 -11.11
N PHE A 83 -3.75 1.33 -10.10
CA PHE A 83 -4.59 0.41 -9.35
C PHE A 83 -6.01 0.94 -9.22
N ARG A 84 -6.94 0.04 -8.96
CA ARG A 84 -8.28 0.38 -8.46
C ARG A 84 -8.69 -0.60 -7.39
N ILE A 85 -9.54 -0.13 -6.48
CA ILE A 85 -10.00 -0.86 -5.31
C ILE A 85 -11.51 -0.68 -5.14
N ALA A 86 -12.18 -1.77 -4.81
CA ALA A 86 -13.57 -1.79 -4.35
C ALA A 86 -13.69 -2.78 -3.20
N HIS A 87 -14.86 -2.87 -2.58
CA HIS A 87 -15.11 -3.88 -1.56
C HIS A 87 -16.50 -4.50 -1.70
N THR A 88 -16.68 -5.65 -1.09
CA THR A 88 -17.93 -6.36 -0.93
C THR A 88 -18.28 -6.47 0.56
N ASP A 89 -19.28 -7.25 0.91
CA ASP A 89 -19.62 -7.53 2.31
C ASP A 89 -18.49 -8.28 3.07
N ASP A 90 -17.62 -9.01 2.35
CA ASP A 90 -16.66 -9.97 2.91
C ASP A 90 -15.23 -9.87 2.36
N ALA A 91 -14.98 -9.03 1.35
CA ALA A 91 -13.68 -8.96 0.67
C ALA A 91 -13.34 -7.56 0.14
N ILE A 92 -12.03 -7.35 -0.04
CA ILE A 92 -11.46 -6.26 -0.85
C ILE A 92 -11.18 -6.81 -2.25
N LEU A 93 -11.55 -6.05 -3.28
CA LEU A 93 -11.24 -6.32 -4.68
C LEU A 93 -10.14 -5.37 -5.14
N LEU A 94 -9.03 -5.93 -5.62
CA LEU A 94 -7.90 -5.16 -6.14
C LEU A 94 -7.65 -5.50 -7.60
N HIS A 95 -7.33 -4.50 -8.40
CA HIS A 95 -6.90 -4.68 -9.77
C HIS A 95 -5.78 -3.70 -10.08
N TYR A 96 -4.67 -4.21 -10.59
CA TYR A 96 -3.51 -3.42 -11.03
C TYR A 96 -3.27 -3.59 -12.52
N LYS A 97 -2.89 -2.48 -13.17
CA LYS A 97 -2.37 -2.42 -14.54
C LYS A 97 -0.97 -1.85 -14.53
N VAL A 98 -0.05 -2.53 -15.18
CA VAL A 98 1.35 -2.12 -15.25
C VAL A 98 1.85 -2.19 -16.69
N LYS A 99 2.62 -1.16 -17.08
CA LYS A 99 3.39 -1.13 -18.32
C LYS A 99 4.80 -0.68 -18.00
N GLU A 100 5.76 -1.57 -18.21
CA GLU A 100 7.15 -1.37 -17.80
C GLU A 100 8.14 -1.95 -18.81
N ALA A 101 9.43 -1.58 -18.69
CA ALA A 101 10.48 -1.91 -19.65
C ALA A 101 11.03 -3.35 -19.49
N SER A 102 10.71 -4.04 -18.42
CA SER A 102 11.02 -5.46 -18.23
C SER A 102 10.11 -6.07 -17.17
N VAL A 103 9.90 -7.37 -17.22
CA VAL A 103 9.07 -8.12 -16.28
C VAL A 103 9.77 -9.40 -15.84
N ARG A 104 9.69 -9.73 -14.56
CA ARG A 104 10.32 -10.88 -13.93
C ARG A 104 9.37 -11.50 -12.91
N ALA A 105 9.35 -12.85 -12.80
CA ALA A 105 8.60 -13.61 -11.81
C ALA A 105 9.37 -14.90 -11.45
N VAL A 106 10.45 -14.79 -10.70
CA VAL A 106 11.28 -15.94 -10.28
C VAL A 106 10.81 -16.51 -8.94
N ALA A 107 10.21 -15.69 -8.07
CA ALA A 107 9.60 -16.17 -6.85
C ALA A 107 8.35 -17.02 -7.18
N GLY A 108 8.56 -18.31 -7.39
CA GLY A 108 7.53 -19.26 -7.82
C GLY A 108 6.66 -19.84 -6.70
N ALA A 109 6.77 -19.33 -5.47
CA ALA A 109 6.00 -19.79 -4.32
C ALA A 109 5.51 -18.61 -3.47
N ASP A 110 4.38 -18.81 -2.81
CA ASP A 110 3.85 -17.86 -1.84
C ASP A 110 4.80 -17.72 -0.64
N ASN A 111 4.77 -16.53 -0.01
CA ASN A 111 5.71 -16.11 1.03
C ASN A 111 7.20 -16.11 0.57
N GLY A 112 7.46 -16.31 -0.72
CA GLY A 112 8.77 -16.12 -1.34
C GLY A 112 9.13 -14.63 -1.47
N PRO A 113 10.31 -14.32 -2.03
CA PRO A 113 10.80 -12.95 -2.20
C PRO A 113 10.14 -12.24 -3.39
N VAL A 114 8.81 -12.11 -3.38
CA VAL A 114 8.01 -11.55 -4.49
C VAL A 114 8.36 -10.09 -4.80
N TRP A 115 8.89 -9.32 -3.82
CA TRP A 115 9.37 -7.94 -3.99
C TRP A 115 10.63 -7.83 -4.87
N GLU A 116 11.35 -8.94 -5.08
CA GLU A 116 12.50 -8.98 -5.98
C GLU A 116 12.07 -9.03 -7.46
N ASP A 117 10.83 -9.41 -7.72
CA ASP A 117 10.21 -9.51 -9.04
C ASP A 117 9.49 -8.20 -9.44
N ALA A 118 8.83 -8.19 -10.60
CA ALA A 118 7.86 -7.17 -10.94
C ALA A 118 6.67 -7.27 -9.98
N CYS A 119 6.63 -6.43 -8.95
CA CYS A 119 5.75 -6.56 -7.80
C CYS A 119 4.87 -5.33 -7.60
N VAL A 120 3.60 -5.55 -7.24
CA VAL A 120 2.67 -4.55 -6.75
C VAL A 120 2.25 -4.89 -5.33
N GLU A 121 1.99 -3.87 -4.50
CA GLU A 121 1.76 -4.09 -3.08
C GLU A 121 0.60 -3.25 -2.55
N PHE A 122 -0.11 -3.79 -1.56
CA PHE A 122 -1.13 -3.11 -0.78
C PHE A 122 -0.83 -3.27 0.71
N PHE A 123 -0.48 -2.16 1.37
CA PHE A 123 -0.24 -2.13 2.80
C PHE A 123 -1.37 -1.38 3.50
N SER A 124 -1.90 -1.90 4.60
CA SER A 124 -3.06 -1.30 5.28
C SER A 124 -3.06 -1.54 6.79
N VAL A 125 -3.66 -0.60 7.53
CA VAL A 125 -3.98 -0.72 8.98
C VAL A 125 -5.49 -0.86 9.11
N PRO A 126 -6.05 -2.08 9.05
CA PRO A 126 -7.50 -2.27 8.93
C PRO A 126 -8.27 -2.04 10.22
N ALA A 127 -7.62 -2.17 11.39
CA ALA A 127 -8.27 -2.07 12.71
C ALA A 127 -7.95 -0.77 13.47
N GLY A 128 -7.06 0.09 12.93
CA GLY A 128 -6.70 1.36 13.57
C GLY A 128 -5.85 1.24 14.84
N ASP A 129 -5.32 0.05 15.14
CA ASP A 129 -4.54 -0.28 16.34
C ASP A 129 -3.02 -0.22 16.13
N GLY A 130 -2.57 0.23 14.94
CA GLY A 130 -1.16 0.32 14.55
C GLY A 130 -0.57 -0.96 13.98
N VAL A 131 -1.29 -2.08 14.00
CA VAL A 131 -0.89 -3.30 13.29
C VAL A 131 -1.22 -3.16 11.81
N TYR A 132 -0.19 -3.15 10.95
CA TYR A 132 -0.39 -3.09 9.51
C TYR A 132 -0.10 -4.44 8.84
N TYR A 133 -0.78 -4.67 7.73
CA TYR A 133 -0.57 -5.79 6.83
C TYR A 133 0.17 -5.31 5.59
N ASN A 134 1.11 -6.11 5.10
CA ASN A 134 1.67 -6.01 3.77
C ASN A 134 1.18 -7.19 2.93
N LEU A 135 0.43 -6.91 1.89
CA LEU A 135 0.10 -7.84 0.83
C LEU A 135 0.93 -7.44 -0.38
N GLU A 136 1.85 -8.29 -0.79
CA GLU A 136 2.73 -8.11 -1.94
C GLU A 136 2.40 -9.17 -2.97
N CYS A 137 2.35 -8.81 -4.25
CA CYS A 137 1.97 -9.71 -5.34
C CYS A 137 2.89 -9.49 -6.54
N ASN A 138 3.62 -10.52 -6.97
CA ASN A 138 4.39 -10.43 -8.21
C ASN A 138 3.48 -10.56 -9.45
N CYS A 139 4.02 -10.25 -10.61
CA CYS A 139 3.28 -10.27 -11.88
C CYS A 139 2.75 -11.65 -12.30
N ALA A 140 3.22 -12.75 -11.69
CA ALA A 140 2.67 -14.09 -11.84
C ALA A 140 1.63 -14.44 -10.76
N GLY A 141 1.31 -13.49 -9.85
CA GLY A 141 0.30 -13.67 -8.82
C GLY A 141 0.74 -14.50 -7.61
N ASN A 142 2.05 -14.76 -7.41
CA ASN A 142 2.53 -15.25 -6.13
C ASN A 142 2.48 -14.12 -5.12
N ILE A 143 2.03 -14.43 -3.90
CA ILE A 143 1.82 -13.42 -2.87
C ILE A 143 2.64 -13.68 -1.62
N LEU A 144 2.83 -12.60 -0.88
CA LEU A 144 3.36 -12.60 0.46
C LEU A 144 2.44 -11.75 1.32
N ILE A 145 2.04 -12.27 2.49
CA ILE A 145 1.28 -11.51 3.47
C ILE A 145 1.98 -11.58 4.82
N GLY A 146 2.24 -10.40 5.39
CA GLY A 146 2.79 -10.27 6.73
C GLY A 146 2.00 -9.26 7.55
N ALA A 147 2.02 -9.40 8.88
CA ALA A 147 1.35 -8.48 9.80
C ALA A 147 2.22 -8.19 11.01
N GLY A 148 2.10 -6.98 11.56
CA GLY A 148 2.82 -6.52 12.74
C GLY A 148 2.86 -5.00 12.83
N ALA A 149 3.20 -4.46 14.00
CA ALA A 149 3.29 -3.02 14.21
C ALA A 149 4.58 -2.41 13.64
N GLU A 150 5.64 -3.21 13.51
CA GLU A 150 6.95 -2.77 13.06
C GLU A 150 7.44 -3.56 11.85
N ARG A 151 8.50 -3.08 11.19
CA ARG A 151 9.15 -3.80 10.08
C ARG A 151 9.76 -5.13 10.51
N LYS A 152 10.30 -5.22 11.73
CA LYS A 152 10.92 -6.44 12.29
C LYS A 152 9.88 -7.22 13.10
N GLY A 153 10.11 -8.55 13.22
CA GLY A 153 9.27 -9.41 14.05
C GLY A 153 7.85 -9.63 13.51
N ARG A 154 7.64 -9.40 12.21
CA ARG A 154 6.34 -9.59 11.56
C ARG A 154 5.95 -11.05 11.48
N GLN A 155 4.68 -11.33 11.71
CA GLN A 155 4.11 -12.66 11.50
C GLN A 155 3.74 -12.83 10.03
N ARG A 156 4.18 -13.93 9.42
CA ARG A 156 3.76 -14.34 8.07
C ARG A 156 2.42 -15.05 8.12
N ALA A 157 1.59 -14.83 7.13
CA ALA A 157 0.38 -15.60 6.93
C ALA A 157 0.73 -17.08 6.70
N THR A 158 -0.09 -17.98 7.23
CA THR A 158 0.01 -19.42 6.93
C THR A 158 -0.46 -19.69 5.51
N GLN A 159 -0.11 -20.86 4.95
CA GLN A 159 -0.58 -21.26 3.62
C GLN A 159 -2.12 -21.27 3.56
N GLU A 160 -2.79 -21.73 4.62
CA GLU A 160 -4.25 -21.71 4.73
C GLU A 160 -4.85 -20.31 4.56
N VAL A 161 -4.19 -19.28 5.11
CA VAL A 161 -4.62 -17.88 4.94
C VAL A 161 -4.35 -17.40 3.52
N LEU A 162 -3.18 -17.73 2.95
CA LEU A 162 -2.82 -17.34 1.58
C LEU A 162 -3.73 -17.96 0.53
N ASP A 163 -4.17 -19.20 0.74
CA ASP A 163 -5.06 -19.94 -0.16
C ASP A 163 -6.47 -19.31 -0.25
N LYS A 164 -6.87 -18.50 0.73
CA LYS A 164 -8.13 -17.76 0.69
C LYS A 164 -8.11 -16.61 -0.31
N VAL A 165 -6.93 -16.08 -0.66
CA VAL A 165 -6.80 -15.01 -1.65
C VAL A 165 -6.95 -15.58 -3.05
N GLN A 166 -8.02 -15.23 -3.75
CA GLN A 166 -8.16 -15.57 -5.16
C GLN A 166 -7.32 -14.61 -6.00
N ARG A 167 -6.63 -15.13 -7.00
CA ARG A 167 -5.62 -14.40 -7.78
C ARG A 167 -5.70 -14.75 -9.26
N TRP A 168 -5.64 -13.73 -10.08
CA TRP A 168 -5.50 -13.84 -11.53
C TRP A 168 -4.36 -12.95 -12.01
N SER A 169 -3.60 -13.45 -12.96
CA SER A 169 -2.57 -12.71 -13.68
C SER A 169 -2.74 -12.89 -15.19
N SER A 170 -2.59 -11.79 -15.93
CA SER A 170 -2.59 -11.82 -17.40
C SER A 170 -1.38 -12.55 -17.99
N LEU A 171 -0.30 -12.72 -17.23
CA LEU A 171 0.92 -13.44 -17.65
C LEU A 171 0.91 -14.93 -17.29
N GLY A 172 -0.17 -15.41 -16.64
CA GLY A 172 -0.23 -16.76 -16.09
C GLY A 172 0.46 -16.88 -14.73
N ARG A 173 0.59 -18.14 -14.27
CA ARG A 173 1.04 -18.45 -12.89
C ARG A 173 2.43 -19.07 -12.83
N GLU A 174 3.03 -19.37 -13.98
CA GLU A 174 4.34 -20.01 -14.04
C GLU A 174 5.46 -18.99 -13.81
N PRO A 175 6.50 -19.35 -13.05
CA PRO A 175 7.66 -18.50 -12.85
C PRO A 175 8.46 -18.35 -14.15
N PHE A 176 9.12 -17.20 -14.32
CA PHE A 176 9.97 -16.93 -15.47
C PHE A 176 11.08 -15.93 -15.12
N GLU A 177 12.21 -16.08 -15.83
CA GLU A 177 13.32 -15.14 -15.76
C GLU A 177 12.95 -13.79 -16.38
N GLU A 178 13.76 -12.75 -16.10
CA GLU A 178 13.49 -11.41 -16.59
C GLU A 178 13.40 -11.37 -18.11
N ARG A 179 12.28 -10.84 -18.62
CA ARG A 179 12.03 -10.54 -20.03
C ARG A 179 12.19 -9.05 -20.23
N VAL A 180 13.24 -8.65 -20.95
CA VAL A 180 13.54 -7.26 -21.26
C VAL A 180 12.79 -6.83 -22.51
N GLY A 181 12.23 -5.63 -22.49
CA GLY A 181 11.39 -5.03 -23.52
C GLY A 181 10.11 -4.49 -22.91
N GLU A 182 9.35 -3.70 -23.67
CA GLU A 182 8.08 -3.17 -23.20
C GLU A 182 7.10 -4.31 -22.88
N CYS A 183 6.69 -4.40 -21.63
CA CYS A 183 5.79 -5.40 -21.09
C CYS A 183 4.55 -4.73 -20.47
N ALA A 184 3.37 -5.24 -20.80
CA ALA A 184 2.12 -4.87 -20.14
C ALA A 184 1.55 -6.10 -19.42
N TRP A 185 1.11 -5.90 -18.17
CA TRP A 185 0.50 -6.96 -17.39
C TRP A 185 -0.53 -6.44 -16.40
N GLU A 186 -1.39 -7.33 -16.00
CA GLU A 186 -2.46 -7.05 -15.03
C GLU A 186 -2.51 -8.17 -14.00
N VAL A 187 -2.85 -7.81 -12.75
CA VAL A 187 -3.23 -8.77 -11.71
C VAL A 187 -4.52 -8.31 -11.04
N ALA A 188 -5.39 -9.27 -10.74
CA ALA A 188 -6.60 -9.05 -9.96
C ALA A 188 -6.62 -9.97 -8.75
N LEU A 189 -7.05 -9.43 -7.61
CA LEU A 189 -7.12 -10.13 -6.33
C LEU A 189 -8.51 -9.97 -5.73
N ILE A 190 -9.04 -11.07 -5.17
CA ILE A 190 -10.13 -11.03 -4.18
C ILE A 190 -9.49 -11.39 -2.84
N VAL A 191 -9.52 -10.44 -1.91
CA VAL A 191 -8.87 -10.55 -0.59
C VAL A 191 -9.95 -10.59 0.49
N PRO A 192 -10.39 -11.78 0.93
CA PRO A 192 -11.38 -11.91 1.99
C PRO A 192 -10.90 -11.25 3.30
N TYR A 193 -11.82 -10.71 4.08
CA TYR A 193 -11.47 -10.08 5.36
C TYR A 193 -10.80 -11.03 6.35
N GLU A 194 -11.03 -12.33 6.24
CA GLU A 194 -10.35 -13.37 7.02
C GLU A 194 -8.83 -13.44 6.80
N VAL A 195 -8.32 -12.81 5.72
CA VAL A 195 -6.88 -12.70 5.44
C VAL A 195 -6.18 -11.78 6.44
N PHE A 196 -6.92 -10.92 7.12
CA PHE A 196 -6.42 -10.09 8.22
C PHE A 196 -6.33 -10.91 9.53
N PHE A 197 -5.52 -11.95 9.52
CA PHE A 197 -5.45 -13.09 10.45
C PHE A 197 -5.09 -12.74 11.92
N LEU A 198 -4.64 -11.51 12.20
CA LEU A 198 -4.47 -11.01 13.58
C LEU A 198 -5.74 -10.28 14.10
N HIS A 199 -6.76 -10.15 13.25
CA HIS A 199 -8.00 -9.44 13.56
C HIS A 199 -9.22 -10.26 13.16
N ASN A 200 -10.31 -10.08 13.88
CA ASN A 200 -11.60 -10.63 13.46
C ASN A 200 -12.36 -9.52 12.67
N LEU A 201 -11.91 -9.30 11.42
CA LEU A 201 -12.51 -8.30 10.57
C LEU A 201 -13.70 -8.90 9.82
N THR A 202 -14.91 -8.39 10.09
CA THR A 202 -16.15 -8.92 9.51
C THR A 202 -16.78 -7.97 8.48
N SER A 203 -16.44 -6.68 8.50
CA SER A 203 -16.90 -5.69 7.53
C SER A 203 -15.97 -4.47 7.52
N LEU A 204 -15.86 -3.82 6.37
CA LEU A 204 -15.26 -2.50 6.21
C LEU A 204 -16.31 -1.40 5.91
N ASP A 205 -17.59 -1.73 5.83
CA ASP A 205 -18.67 -0.76 5.53
C ASP A 205 -18.60 0.44 6.49
N GLY A 206 -18.58 1.64 5.92
CA GLY A 206 -18.49 2.90 6.66
C GLY A 206 -17.21 3.12 7.43
N LYS A 207 -16.20 2.25 7.29
CA LYS A 207 -14.92 2.39 7.99
C LYS A 207 -13.94 3.25 7.22
N THR A 208 -13.10 3.93 7.96
CA THR A 208 -11.93 4.63 7.46
C THR A 208 -10.68 3.92 7.97
N ILE A 209 -9.79 3.53 7.05
CA ILE A 209 -8.51 2.90 7.37
C ILE A 209 -7.36 3.68 6.75
N THR A 210 -6.13 3.43 7.18
CA THR A 210 -4.95 3.96 6.49
C THR A 210 -4.31 2.89 5.64
N ALA A 211 -3.81 3.29 4.45
CA ALA A 211 -3.20 2.37 3.50
C ALA A 211 -2.26 3.08 2.53
N ASN A 212 -1.40 2.31 1.87
CA ASN A 212 -0.64 2.77 0.72
C ASN A 212 -0.53 1.66 -0.33
N PHE A 213 -0.25 2.05 -1.55
CA PHE A 213 -0.06 1.14 -2.69
C PHE A 213 1.30 1.40 -3.29
N TYR A 214 1.97 0.32 -3.70
CA TYR A 214 3.35 0.39 -4.14
C TYR A 214 3.61 -0.42 -5.41
N LYS A 215 4.68 -0.05 -6.09
CA LYS A 215 5.29 -0.82 -7.17
C LYS A 215 6.78 -0.90 -6.90
N CYS A 216 7.32 -2.09 -6.95
CA CYS A 216 8.75 -2.31 -6.89
C CYS A 216 9.23 -3.37 -7.88
N GLY A 217 10.55 -3.50 -7.94
CA GLY A 217 11.26 -4.47 -8.74
C GLY A 217 12.73 -4.48 -8.33
N ASP A 218 13.03 -5.09 -7.16
CA ASP A 218 14.35 -5.00 -6.55
C ASP A 218 15.45 -5.63 -7.40
N LYS A 219 15.11 -6.68 -8.17
CA LYS A 219 16.05 -7.40 -9.04
C LYS A 219 15.77 -7.22 -10.53
N LEU A 220 14.87 -6.31 -10.91
CA LEU A 220 14.71 -5.94 -12.30
C LEU A 220 15.91 -5.11 -12.77
N GLN A 221 16.20 -5.15 -14.07
CA GLN A 221 17.24 -4.33 -14.70
C GLN A 221 17.06 -2.84 -14.37
N ASN A 222 15.82 -2.36 -14.40
CA ASN A 222 15.45 -1.00 -13.99
C ASN A 222 14.84 -1.05 -12.59
N ARG A 223 15.68 -1.18 -11.55
CA ARG A 223 15.23 -1.15 -10.17
C ARG A 223 14.46 0.13 -9.86
N HIS A 224 13.29 0.01 -9.23
CA HIS A 224 12.41 1.14 -8.95
C HIS A 224 11.55 0.91 -7.72
N TYR A 225 11.07 2.03 -7.15
CA TYR A 225 10.22 2.08 -5.95
C TYR A 225 9.25 3.24 -6.09
N LEU A 226 7.98 2.93 -6.38
CA LEU A 226 6.92 3.92 -6.52
C LEU A 226 5.88 3.75 -5.42
N SER A 227 5.24 4.83 -5.06
CA SER A 227 4.11 4.83 -4.14
C SER A 227 2.92 5.62 -4.66
N TRP A 228 1.74 5.29 -4.13
CA TRP A 228 0.52 6.08 -4.34
C TRP A 228 0.52 7.33 -3.46
N ASN A 229 0.80 7.19 -2.15
CA ASN A 229 0.97 8.30 -1.22
C ASN A 229 2.46 8.56 -0.98
N PRO A 230 2.93 9.83 -0.91
CA PRO A 230 4.35 10.13 -0.84
C PRO A 230 5.00 9.63 0.46
N ILE A 231 6.29 9.28 0.35
CA ILE A 231 7.14 8.85 1.46
C ILE A 231 8.30 9.84 1.59
N ASP A 232 8.45 10.43 2.76
CA ASP A 232 9.55 11.35 3.09
C ASP A 232 10.57 10.63 4.00
N LEU A 233 11.39 9.80 3.37
CA LEU A 233 12.51 9.08 3.99
C LEU A 233 13.74 9.13 3.08
N GLU A 234 14.91 9.16 3.67
CA GLU A 234 16.20 9.24 2.96
C GLU A 234 16.46 7.98 2.08
N LYS A 235 16.01 6.82 2.54
CA LYS A 235 16.26 5.53 1.87
C LYS A 235 14.95 4.80 1.55
N PRO A 236 14.91 3.99 0.47
CA PRO A 236 13.73 3.22 0.13
C PRO A 236 13.23 2.34 1.28
N ALA A 237 11.97 2.59 1.66
CA ALA A 237 11.27 1.81 2.66
C ALA A 237 9.76 1.97 2.49
N PHE A 238 9.03 0.85 2.33
CA PHE A 238 7.57 0.82 2.27
C PHE A 238 6.91 0.53 3.62
N HIS A 239 7.65 -0.12 4.53
CA HIS A 239 7.20 -0.42 5.89
C HIS A 239 7.21 0.84 6.79
N CYS A 240 6.39 1.83 6.43
CA CYS A 240 6.35 3.15 7.07
C CYS A 240 4.88 3.64 7.16
N PRO A 241 4.05 3.07 8.08
CA PRO A 241 2.62 3.36 8.16
C PRO A 241 2.31 4.84 8.47
N GLN A 242 3.28 5.61 8.97
CA GLN A 242 3.14 7.07 9.17
C GLN A 242 3.00 7.86 7.85
N PHE A 243 3.22 7.22 6.70
CA PHE A 243 3.06 7.80 5.36
C PHE A 243 1.90 7.15 4.58
N PHE A 244 1.01 6.43 5.25
CA PHE A 244 -0.18 5.88 4.59
C PHE A 244 -1.19 6.99 4.35
N GLY A 245 -1.85 6.95 3.20
CA GLY A 245 -3.03 7.74 2.90
C GLY A 245 -4.28 7.13 3.55
N THR A 246 -5.44 7.67 3.21
CA THR A 246 -6.73 7.31 3.81
C THR A 246 -7.61 6.60 2.80
N LEU A 247 -8.20 5.46 3.17
CA LEU A 247 -9.28 4.80 2.43
C LEU A 247 -10.57 4.91 3.23
N ILE A 248 -11.63 5.42 2.57
CA ILE A 248 -12.98 5.55 3.14
C ILE A 248 -13.88 4.55 2.42
N PHE A 249 -14.29 3.52 3.12
CA PHE A 249 -15.16 2.46 2.59
C PHE A 249 -16.63 2.91 2.68
N GLU A 250 -17.36 2.79 1.56
CA GLU A 250 -18.79 3.18 1.44
C GLU A 250 -19.75 2.12 1.99
#